data_cb36cae491ce0921bd421c00137b2013
#
_entry.id   cb36cae491ce0921bd421c00137b2013
#
_cell.length_a   1.000
_cell.length_b   1.000
_cell.length_c   1.000
_cell.angle_alpha   90.00
_cell.angle_beta   90.00
_cell.angle_gamma   90.00
#
_symmetry.space_group_name_H-M   'P 1'
#
loop_
_entity.id
_entity.type
_entity.pdbx_description
1 polymer ?
#
loop_
_entity_poly.entity_id
_entity_poly.type
_entity_poly.pdbx_seq_one_letter_code
_entity_poly.pdbx_strand_id
1 'polypeptide(L)'
;MREFLSSLFWPTLTGILAAAIILDQWVLPEPMGRDRNQVRTSYSDAVALATPSVVNIYTAKLVDSGRNQRLNDPLLRRFLGNSGRRQQVERSLGSGVILTPEGHIITNDHVIADADAIQVLLHDGRSATATVIGADPATDLAVLQIDLPGLTPITLANSDDAKVGDVVLAIGNPYGFGHSVSQGIISGLSRYGLQASDYEDYIQTDASSLLGSSGGALIDASGKLLGINTLIYTASGDGADHAAIGINLATPVNLANFVMKDLVNYGTVVRGWLGVSVELLQTQETSVQQQVLMISGLAEDGPAARAGLRLGDVINAINGNTVNDGRITMHQIARLRPGEVVDIEV
;
A
#
# COMPACT_ATOMS: atom_id res chain seq x y z
N MET A 1 42.07 24.09 69.38
CA MET A 1 41.09 23.12 68.91
C MET A 1 40.20 23.68 67.77
N ARG A 2 39.74 24.93 67.82
CA ARG A 2 38.92 25.55 66.77
C ARG A 2 39.62 25.79 65.45
N GLU A 3 40.89 26.19 65.47
CA GLU A 3 41.67 26.45 64.23
C GLU A 3 42.07 25.17 63.52
N PHE A 4 42.26 24.05 64.22
CA PHE A 4 42.57 22.77 63.60
C PHE A 4 41.34 22.13 62.87
N LEU A 5 40.17 22.36 63.39
CA LEU A 5 38.90 21.92 62.75
C LEU A 5 38.60 22.73 61.47
N SER A 6 38.96 24.02 61.44
CA SER A 6 38.73 24.85 60.24
C SER A 6 39.71 24.52 59.09
N SER A 7 40.92 24.07 59.41
CA SER A 7 41.93 23.71 58.40
C SER A 7 41.60 22.36 57.70
N LEU A 8 40.86 21.49 58.36
CA LEU A 8 40.41 20.19 57.80
C LEU A 8 39.09 20.31 57.02
N PHE A 9 38.28 21.31 57.32
CA PHE A 9 36.95 21.45 56.73
C PHE A 9 36.98 21.63 55.20
N TRP A 10 37.82 22.51 54.68
CA TRP A 10 37.94 22.78 53.26
C TRP A 10 38.48 21.62 52.45
N PRO A 11 39.56 20.91 52.87
CA PRO A 11 40.03 19.72 52.14
C PRO A 11 39.05 18.57 52.10
N THR A 12 38.30 18.34 53.20
CA THR A 12 37.30 17.29 53.22
C THR A 12 36.09 17.63 52.34
N LEU A 13 35.64 18.88 52.36
CA LEU A 13 34.53 19.32 51.50
C LEU A 13 34.91 19.21 50.01
N THR A 14 36.13 19.63 49.63
CA THR A 14 36.61 19.50 48.26
C THR A 14 36.80 18.05 47.85
N GLY A 15 37.25 17.17 48.73
CA GLY A 15 37.34 15.74 48.48
C GLY A 15 35.97 15.08 48.25
N ILE A 16 34.96 15.44 49.05
CA ILE A 16 33.59 14.94 48.87
C ILE A 16 32.98 15.45 47.55
N LEU A 17 33.20 16.72 47.20
CA LEU A 17 32.70 17.28 45.94
C LEU A 17 33.38 16.63 44.72
N ALA A 18 34.70 16.43 44.78
CA ALA A 18 35.45 15.73 43.72
C ALA A 18 34.98 14.26 43.56
N ALA A 19 34.77 13.56 44.69
CA ALA A 19 34.26 12.21 44.68
C ALA A 19 32.83 12.15 44.11
N ALA A 20 31.96 13.12 44.44
CA ALA A 20 30.62 13.21 43.90
C ALA A 20 30.61 13.44 42.37
N ILE A 21 31.51 14.31 41.87
CA ILE A 21 31.64 14.57 40.42
C ILE A 21 32.20 13.33 39.70
N ILE A 22 33.15 12.61 40.31
CA ILE A 22 33.70 11.37 39.74
C ILE A 22 32.62 10.28 39.73
N LEU A 23 31.84 10.14 40.78
CA LEU A 23 30.69 9.19 40.82
C LEU A 23 29.64 9.52 39.77
N ASP A 24 29.31 10.79 39.61
CA ASP A 24 28.33 11.25 38.63
C ASP A 24 28.79 10.98 37.16
N GLN A 25 30.06 11.24 36.87
CA GLN A 25 30.60 11.10 35.52
C GLN A 25 31.10 9.69 35.15
N TRP A 26 31.53 8.88 36.14
CA TRP A 26 32.23 7.62 35.87
C TRP A 26 31.59 6.36 36.44
N VAL A 27 30.72 6.46 37.43
CA VAL A 27 30.14 5.31 38.13
C VAL A 27 28.64 5.20 37.98
N LEU A 28 27.95 6.33 37.88
CA LEU A 28 26.50 6.27 37.60
C LEU A 28 26.33 6.08 36.10
N PRO A 29 25.69 4.96 35.66
CA PRO A 29 25.29 4.87 34.29
C PRO A 29 24.34 6.03 34.02
N GLU A 30 24.58 6.80 32.97
CA GLU A 30 23.65 7.82 32.50
C GLU A 30 22.24 7.23 32.53
N PRO A 31 21.24 7.96 33.11
CA PRO A 31 19.87 7.51 32.96
C PRO A 31 19.65 7.39 31.46
N MET A 32 19.25 6.18 30.99
CA MET A 32 18.90 5.93 29.59
C MET A 32 17.82 6.95 29.18
N GLY A 33 18.25 8.19 28.96
CA GLY A 33 17.49 9.16 28.21
C GLY A 33 17.32 8.56 26.83
N ARG A 34 16.10 8.21 26.47
CA ARG A 34 15.76 7.93 25.09
C ARG A 34 16.22 9.12 24.27
N ASP A 35 17.42 8.99 23.72
CA ASP A 35 17.99 9.94 22.78
C ASP A 35 17.03 9.95 21.56
N ARG A 36 16.14 10.95 21.53
CA ARG A 36 15.22 11.15 20.41
C ARG A 36 15.93 11.45 19.09
N ASN A 37 17.25 11.54 19.13
CA ASN A 37 18.12 11.81 17.99
C ASN A 37 19.04 10.64 17.61
N GLN A 38 18.85 9.43 18.14
CA GLN A 38 19.55 8.29 17.57
C GLN A 38 19.06 8.10 16.13
N VAL A 39 19.90 8.48 15.19
CA VAL A 39 19.74 8.09 13.79
C VAL A 39 19.60 6.57 13.80
N ARG A 40 18.43 6.04 13.41
CA ARG A 40 18.24 4.60 13.34
C ARG A 40 19.27 4.03 12.37
N THR A 41 20.21 3.26 12.88
CA THR A 41 21.27 2.62 12.09
C THR A 41 20.77 1.33 11.43
N SER A 42 19.62 0.81 11.82
CA SER A 42 19.03 -0.41 11.30
C SER A 42 17.50 -0.39 11.39
N TYR A 43 16.86 -1.01 10.42
CA TYR A 43 15.40 -1.25 10.39
C TYR A 43 15.07 -2.72 10.64
N SER A 44 16.04 -3.54 11.13
CA SER A 44 15.85 -4.96 11.38
C SER A 44 14.64 -5.27 12.26
N ASP A 45 14.37 -4.44 13.27
CA ASP A 45 13.22 -4.65 14.17
C ASP A 45 11.89 -4.41 13.46
N ALA A 46 11.80 -3.37 12.63
CA ALA A 46 10.61 -3.08 11.82
C ALA A 46 10.35 -4.24 10.83
N VAL A 47 11.39 -4.72 10.17
CA VAL A 47 11.32 -5.86 9.24
C VAL A 47 10.91 -7.14 9.98
N ALA A 48 11.51 -7.43 11.15
CA ALA A 48 11.18 -8.62 11.93
C ALA A 48 9.71 -8.63 12.40
N LEU A 49 9.13 -7.45 12.68
CA LEU A 49 7.72 -7.31 13.04
C LEU A 49 6.77 -7.56 11.85
N ALA A 50 7.11 -7.06 10.67
CA ALA A 50 6.24 -7.10 9.51
C ALA A 50 6.36 -8.41 8.69
N THR A 51 7.55 -8.98 8.58
CA THR A 51 7.84 -10.14 7.72
C THR A 51 6.92 -11.35 7.97
N PRO A 52 6.55 -11.72 9.21
CA PRO A 52 5.64 -12.85 9.45
C PRO A 52 4.25 -12.68 8.82
N SER A 53 3.83 -11.45 8.55
CA SER A 53 2.55 -11.13 7.94
C SER A 53 2.59 -11.06 6.40
N VAL A 54 3.79 -11.04 5.80
CA VAL A 54 3.94 -11.01 4.34
C VAL A 54 4.05 -12.43 3.82
N VAL A 55 3.24 -12.74 2.81
CA VAL A 55 3.15 -14.09 2.24
C VAL A 55 3.49 -14.08 0.75
N ASN A 56 3.85 -15.25 0.25
CA ASN A 56 4.06 -15.48 -1.17
C ASN A 56 2.79 -16.07 -1.77
N ILE A 57 2.40 -15.57 -2.94
CA ILE A 57 1.23 -16.06 -3.67
C ILE A 57 1.70 -16.69 -4.97
N TYR A 58 1.34 -17.96 -5.15
CA TYR A 58 1.58 -18.73 -6.37
C TYR A 58 0.24 -18.98 -7.03
N THR A 59 0.10 -18.58 -8.28
CA THR A 59 -1.10 -18.83 -9.07
C THR A 59 -0.80 -19.80 -10.19
N ALA A 60 -1.78 -20.61 -10.54
CA ALA A 60 -1.73 -21.52 -11.66
C ALA A 60 -2.96 -21.30 -12.54
N LYS A 61 -2.75 -21.15 -13.86
CA LYS A 61 -3.78 -21.02 -14.88
C LYS A 61 -3.63 -22.15 -15.88
N LEU A 62 -4.70 -22.85 -16.16
CA LEU A 62 -4.76 -23.89 -17.18
C LEU A 62 -5.04 -23.24 -18.54
N VAL A 63 -4.02 -23.11 -19.36
CA VAL A 63 -4.17 -22.57 -20.71
C VAL A 63 -4.34 -23.75 -21.67
N ASP A 64 -5.49 -23.81 -22.35
CA ASP A 64 -5.67 -24.70 -23.49
C ASP A 64 -4.73 -24.23 -24.61
N SER A 65 -3.66 -24.96 -24.86
CA SER A 65 -2.78 -24.72 -26.01
C SER A 65 -3.51 -25.09 -27.32
N GLY A 66 -4.65 -24.45 -27.52
CA GLY A 66 -5.51 -24.63 -28.66
C GLY A 66 -5.36 -23.52 -29.68
N ARG A 67 -4.91 -23.87 -30.83
CA ARG A 67 -4.82 -23.15 -32.12
C ARG A 67 -3.47 -22.49 -32.43
N ASN A 68 -2.44 -23.28 -32.49
CA ASN A 68 -1.50 -23.05 -33.58
C ASN A 68 -2.26 -23.29 -34.91
N GLN A 69 -2.72 -22.21 -35.55
CA GLN A 69 -3.40 -22.20 -36.85
C GLN A 69 -2.59 -22.86 -37.97
N ARG A 70 -1.32 -23.20 -37.70
CA ARG A 70 -0.40 -23.90 -38.61
C ARG A 70 -0.52 -25.43 -38.59
N LEU A 71 -1.29 -26.00 -37.64
CA LEU A 71 -1.52 -27.45 -37.55
C LEU A 71 -2.88 -27.90 -38.12
N ASN A 72 -3.59 -27.05 -38.87
CA ASN A 72 -4.81 -27.41 -39.59
C ASN A 72 -4.56 -28.14 -40.92
N ASP A 73 -3.30 -28.53 -41.19
CA ASP A 73 -3.00 -29.39 -42.34
C ASP A 73 -3.44 -30.83 -42.02
N PRO A 74 -4.41 -31.39 -42.79
CA PRO A 74 -4.92 -32.74 -42.56
C PRO A 74 -3.85 -33.82 -42.70
N LEU A 75 -2.76 -33.57 -43.43
CA LEU A 75 -1.64 -34.49 -43.60
C LEU A 75 -0.75 -34.55 -42.38
N LEU A 76 -0.50 -33.42 -41.71
CA LEU A 76 0.27 -33.36 -40.49
C LEU A 76 -0.45 -34.07 -39.31
N ARG A 77 -1.78 -33.95 -39.24
CA ARG A 77 -2.61 -34.66 -38.24
C ARG A 77 -2.49 -36.19 -38.34
N ARG A 78 -2.32 -36.69 -39.55
CA ARG A 78 -2.22 -38.14 -39.81
C ARG A 78 -0.83 -38.70 -39.47
N PHE A 79 0.21 -37.84 -39.48
CA PHE A 79 1.60 -38.23 -39.19
C PHE A 79 1.98 -38.09 -37.70
N LEU A 80 1.41 -37.11 -36.98
CA LEU A 80 1.78 -36.81 -35.61
C LEU A 80 0.93 -37.53 -34.55
N GLY A 81 -0.08 -38.31 -34.99
CA GLY A 81 -1.00 -38.95 -34.05
C GLY A 81 -1.84 -37.93 -33.28
N ASN A 82 -2.91 -38.40 -32.65
CA ASN A 82 -3.80 -37.63 -31.83
C ASN A 82 -3.06 -37.29 -30.50
N SER A 83 -2.09 -36.39 -30.56
CA SER A 83 -1.38 -35.88 -29.36
C SER A 83 -2.40 -35.15 -28.54
N GLY A 84 -2.83 -35.77 -27.41
CA GLY A 84 -3.82 -35.25 -26.53
C GLY A 84 -3.53 -33.78 -26.16
N ARG A 85 -4.59 -33.00 -25.99
CA ARG A 85 -4.56 -31.63 -25.49
C ARG A 85 -3.53 -31.56 -24.37
N ARG A 86 -2.36 -30.98 -24.62
CA ARG A 86 -1.41 -30.60 -23.58
C ARG A 86 -1.94 -29.30 -22.99
N GLN A 87 -2.58 -29.39 -21.86
CA GLN A 87 -2.85 -28.24 -21.01
C GLN A 87 -1.50 -27.72 -20.54
N GLN A 88 -1.22 -26.48 -20.88
CA GLN A 88 -0.03 -25.78 -20.38
C GLN A 88 -0.44 -25.05 -19.11
N VAL A 89 0.30 -25.28 -18.03
CA VAL A 89 0.08 -24.57 -16.75
C VAL A 89 0.96 -23.32 -16.78
N GLU A 90 0.34 -22.17 -16.91
CA GLU A 90 1.00 -20.89 -16.64
C GLU A 90 1.03 -20.66 -15.14
N ARG A 91 2.18 -20.23 -14.62
CA ARG A 91 2.38 -19.91 -13.22
C ARG A 91 2.75 -18.46 -13.10
N SER A 92 2.11 -17.76 -12.18
CA SER A 92 2.47 -16.40 -11.79
C SER A 92 2.86 -16.36 -10.33
N LEU A 93 3.58 -15.31 -9.96
CA LEU A 93 4.10 -15.08 -8.63
C LEU A 93 3.74 -13.67 -8.18
N GLY A 94 3.26 -13.56 -6.95
CA GLY A 94 3.00 -12.30 -6.28
C GLY A 94 3.23 -12.42 -4.79
N SER A 95 2.86 -11.38 -4.09
CA SER A 95 2.92 -11.29 -2.63
C SER A 95 1.54 -10.96 -2.07
N GLY A 96 1.38 -11.11 -0.76
CA GLY A 96 0.17 -10.70 -0.05
C GLY A 96 0.49 -10.32 1.39
N VAL A 97 -0.46 -9.72 2.08
CA VAL A 97 -0.32 -9.29 3.47
C VAL A 97 -1.48 -9.81 4.30
N ILE A 98 -1.18 -10.54 5.37
CA ILE A 98 -2.18 -11.04 6.33
C ILE A 98 -2.68 -9.87 7.16
N LEU A 99 -3.97 -9.58 7.09
CA LEU A 99 -4.60 -8.45 7.79
C LEU A 99 -5.39 -8.87 9.04
N THR A 100 -5.83 -10.14 9.11
CA THR A 100 -6.64 -10.62 10.23
C THR A 100 -6.20 -12.01 10.72
N PRO A 101 -6.45 -12.35 12.00
CA PRO A 101 -6.13 -13.67 12.51
C PRO A 101 -6.99 -14.80 11.91
N GLU A 102 -8.13 -14.47 11.30
CA GLU A 102 -9.00 -15.39 10.57
C GLU A 102 -8.42 -15.80 9.21
N GLY A 103 -7.30 -15.20 8.79
CA GLY A 103 -6.58 -15.57 7.58
C GLY A 103 -6.96 -14.76 6.34
N HIS A 104 -7.54 -13.57 6.50
CA HIS A 104 -7.75 -12.67 5.38
C HIS A 104 -6.42 -12.06 4.93
N ILE A 105 -6.12 -12.22 3.65
CA ILE A 105 -4.91 -11.72 3.00
C ILE A 105 -5.33 -10.73 1.92
N ILE A 106 -4.73 -9.55 1.95
CA ILE A 106 -4.87 -8.59 0.85
C ILE A 106 -3.73 -8.76 -0.16
N THR A 107 -4.06 -8.64 -1.43
CA THR A 107 -3.12 -8.65 -2.55
C THR A 107 -3.65 -7.78 -3.68
N ASN A 108 -2.96 -7.70 -4.82
CA ASN A 108 -3.51 -7.06 -6.01
C ASN A 108 -4.42 -8.01 -6.80
N ASP A 109 -5.44 -7.44 -7.46
CA ASP A 109 -6.35 -8.20 -8.33
C ASP A 109 -5.59 -8.82 -9.51
N HIS A 110 -4.69 -8.08 -10.16
CA HIS A 110 -3.89 -8.59 -11.27
C HIS A 110 -2.99 -9.79 -10.92
N VAL A 111 -2.66 -9.98 -9.62
CA VAL A 111 -1.87 -11.14 -9.16
C VAL A 111 -2.68 -12.43 -9.25
N ILE A 112 -3.99 -12.35 -9.02
CA ILE A 112 -4.88 -13.52 -8.96
C ILE A 112 -5.84 -13.62 -10.14
N ALA A 113 -5.85 -12.62 -11.02
CA ALA A 113 -6.75 -12.58 -12.17
C ALA A 113 -6.62 -13.86 -13.02
N ASP A 114 -7.78 -14.45 -13.35
CA ASP A 114 -7.86 -15.69 -14.15
C ASP A 114 -7.14 -16.92 -13.56
N ALA A 115 -6.77 -16.92 -12.28
CA ALA A 115 -6.14 -18.07 -11.64
C ALA A 115 -7.16 -19.19 -11.35
N ASP A 116 -6.87 -20.41 -11.82
CA ASP A 116 -7.66 -21.61 -11.50
C ASP A 116 -7.33 -22.16 -10.10
N ALA A 117 -6.11 -21.88 -9.60
CA ALA A 117 -5.68 -22.30 -8.28
C ALA A 117 -4.70 -21.26 -7.69
N ILE A 118 -4.88 -21.01 -6.38
CA ILE A 118 -4.05 -20.07 -5.63
C ILE A 118 -3.49 -20.77 -4.42
N GLN A 119 -2.16 -20.74 -4.29
CA GLN A 119 -1.45 -21.29 -3.13
C GLN A 119 -0.68 -20.17 -2.44
N VAL A 120 -0.83 -20.09 -1.13
CA VAL A 120 -0.13 -19.16 -0.25
C VAL A 120 0.94 -19.90 0.51
N LEU A 121 2.16 -19.34 0.52
CA LEU A 121 3.29 -19.82 1.31
C LEU A 121 3.66 -18.76 2.34
N LEU A 122 3.61 -19.11 3.61
CA LEU A 122 3.94 -18.24 4.73
C LEU A 122 5.46 -18.15 4.92
N HIS A 123 5.89 -17.13 5.68
CA HIS A 123 7.29 -16.91 6.03
C HIS A 123 7.94 -18.12 6.78
N ASP A 124 7.17 -18.83 7.57
CA ASP A 124 7.63 -19.99 8.34
C ASP A 124 7.65 -21.31 7.54
N GLY A 125 7.33 -21.26 6.23
CA GLY A 125 7.34 -22.40 5.33
C GLY A 125 6.02 -23.18 5.28
N ARG A 126 5.01 -22.85 6.09
CA ARG A 126 3.66 -23.42 5.96
C ARG A 126 3.00 -22.93 4.69
N SER A 127 2.17 -23.76 4.09
CA SER A 127 1.41 -23.41 2.90
C SER A 127 -0.04 -23.85 2.99
N ALA A 128 -0.92 -23.09 2.33
CA ALA A 128 -2.34 -23.42 2.21
C ALA A 128 -2.87 -23.02 0.84
N THR A 129 -3.92 -23.72 0.40
CA THR A 129 -4.73 -23.27 -0.72
C THR A 129 -5.59 -22.09 -0.25
N ALA A 130 -5.61 -21.02 -1.01
CA ALA A 130 -6.42 -19.85 -0.72
C ALA A 130 -7.73 -19.88 -1.51
N THR A 131 -8.79 -19.35 -0.90
CA THR A 131 -10.04 -19.03 -1.56
C THR A 131 -10.14 -17.53 -1.80
N VAL A 132 -10.68 -17.12 -2.95
CA VAL A 132 -10.94 -15.71 -3.24
C VAL A 132 -12.24 -15.32 -2.53
N ILE A 133 -12.16 -14.36 -1.60
CA ILE A 133 -13.33 -13.77 -0.93
C ILE A 133 -13.99 -12.76 -1.85
N GLY A 134 -13.20 -11.97 -2.55
CA GLY A 134 -13.65 -11.01 -3.53
C GLY A 134 -12.49 -10.25 -4.14
N ALA A 135 -12.78 -9.56 -5.24
CA ALA A 135 -11.84 -8.71 -5.95
C ALA A 135 -12.50 -7.38 -6.31
N ASP A 136 -11.72 -6.34 -6.39
CA ASP A 136 -12.09 -5.00 -6.80
C ASP A 136 -11.13 -4.50 -7.88
N PRO A 137 -11.40 -4.80 -9.16
CA PRO A 137 -10.57 -4.36 -10.27
C PRO A 137 -10.41 -2.84 -10.33
N ALA A 138 -11.39 -2.09 -9.82
CA ALA A 138 -11.37 -0.63 -9.83
C ALA A 138 -10.25 -0.02 -8.97
N THR A 139 -9.76 -0.75 -7.94
CA THR A 139 -8.60 -0.36 -7.13
C THR A 139 -7.42 -1.31 -7.29
N ASP A 140 -7.55 -2.33 -8.16
CA ASP A 140 -6.57 -3.41 -8.31
C ASP A 140 -6.27 -4.12 -6.98
N LEU A 141 -7.28 -4.40 -6.17
CA LEU A 141 -7.17 -5.11 -4.90
C LEU A 141 -8.02 -6.36 -4.87
N ALA A 142 -7.54 -7.39 -4.18
CA ALA A 142 -8.29 -8.61 -3.92
C ALA A 142 -8.05 -9.13 -2.51
N VAL A 143 -9.03 -9.85 -1.97
CA VAL A 143 -8.96 -10.50 -0.67
C VAL A 143 -9.04 -11.99 -0.83
N LEU A 144 -8.05 -12.66 -0.28
CA LEU A 144 -7.97 -14.11 -0.16
C LEU A 144 -8.21 -14.53 1.29
N GLN A 145 -8.59 -15.77 1.48
CA GLN A 145 -8.65 -16.41 2.80
C GLN A 145 -7.92 -17.75 2.79
N ILE A 146 -7.15 -17.98 3.85
CA ILE A 146 -6.51 -19.27 4.16
C ILE A 146 -6.99 -19.74 5.52
N ASP A 147 -7.04 -21.07 5.68
CA ASP A 147 -7.36 -21.74 6.95
C ASP A 147 -6.09 -22.36 7.54
N LEU A 148 -5.37 -21.57 8.34
CA LEU A 148 -4.19 -22.01 9.10
C LEU A 148 -4.21 -21.39 10.50
N PRO A 149 -3.83 -22.15 11.53
CA PRO A 149 -3.75 -21.60 12.89
C PRO A 149 -2.48 -20.75 13.08
N GLY A 150 -2.53 -19.84 14.07
CA GLY A 150 -1.36 -19.08 14.52
C GLY A 150 -0.81 -18.13 13.45
N LEU A 151 -1.70 -17.47 12.71
CA LEU A 151 -1.35 -16.41 11.79
C LEU A 151 -0.99 -15.12 12.54
N THR A 152 -0.09 -14.35 11.99
CA THR A 152 0.35 -13.07 12.56
C THR A 152 -0.13 -11.92 11.66
N PRO A 153 -1.23 -11.23 12.00
CA PRO A 153 -1.69 -10.08 11.23
C PRO A 153 -0.74 -8.88 11.39
N ILE A 154 -0.58 -8.11 10.33
CA ILE A 154 0.21 -6.88 10.39
C ILE A 154 -0.55 -5.76 11.13
N THR A 155 0.18 -4.93 11.83
CA THR A 155 -0.40 -3.69 12.41
C THR A 155 -0.51 -2.64 11.30
N LEU A 156 -1.68 -1.98 11.20
CA LEU A 156 -1.91 -0.91 10.22
C LEU A 156 -1.38 0.43 10.73
N ALA A 157 -0.75 1.20 9.86
CA ALA A 157 -0.52 2.63 10.05
C ALA A 157 -1.79 3.41 9.65
N ASN A 158 -1.75 4.73 9.77
CA ASN A 158 -2.72 5.62 9.14
C ASN A 158 -2.06 6.27 7.92
N SER A 159 -2.46 5.87 6.71
CA SER A 159 -1.86 6.40 5.49
C SER A 159 -2.18 7.88 5.22
N ASP A 160 -3.20 8.44 5.88
CA ASP A 160 -3.55 9.86 5.75
C ASP A 160 -2.57 10.77 6.53
N ASP A 161 -1.80 10.19 7.48
CA ASP A 161 -0.75 10.91 8.23
C ASP A 161 0.62 10.90 7.52
N ALA A 162 0.75 10.14 6.42
CA ALA A 162 1.97 9.97 5.67
C ALA A 162 2.45 11.29 5.04
N LYS A 163 3.78 11.49 5.02
CA LYS A 163 4.40 12.70 4.48
C LYS A 163 5.52 12.38 3.51
N VAL A 164 5.67 13.22 2.50
CA VAL A 164 6.82 13.16 1.60
C VAL A 164 8.11 13.31 2.42
N GLY A 165 9.05 12.38 2.21
CA GLY A 165 10.30 12.29 2.97
C GLY A 165 10.28 11.25 4.11
N ASP A 166 9.12 10.70 4.48
CA ASP A 166 9.04 9.60 5.46
C ASP A 166 9.75 8.36 4.92
N VAL A 167 10.54 7.71 5.78
CA VAL A 167 11.24 6.46 5.45
C VAL A 167 10.24 5.33 5.38
N VAL A 168 10.31 4.55 4.30
CA VAL A 168 9.49 3.36 4.07
C VAL A 168 10.34 2.17 3.64
N LEU A 169 9.81 0.97 3.89
CA LEU A 169 10.42 -0.29 3.47
C LEU A 169 9.41 -1.07 2.66
N ALA A 170 9.79 -1.49 1.45
CA ALA A 170 8.99 -2.37 0.62
C ALA A 170 9.41 -3.82 0.88
N ILE A 171 8.45 -4.68 1.22
CA ILE A 171 8.65 -6.11 1.49
C ILE A 171 7.82 -6.90 0.49
N GLY A 172 8.43 -7.88 -0.17
CA GLY A 172 7.79 -8.78 -1.11
C GLY A 172 8.66 -9.98 -1.39
N ASN A 173 8.24 -10.83 -2.34
CA ASN A 173 8.99 -11.99 -2.78
C ASN A 173 9.32 -11.94 -4.26
N PRO A 174 10.28 -11.09 -4.68
CA PRO A 174 10.65 -11.02 -6.07
C PRO A 174 11.23 -12.37 -6.54
N TYR A 175 10.77 -12.82 -7.69
CA TYR A 175 11.22 -14.05 -8.35
C TYR A 175 11.09 -15.34 -7.53
N GLY A 176 10.40 -15.34 -6.38
CA GLY A 176 10.23 -16.54 -5.55
C GLY A 176 11.46 -16.98 -4.76
N PHE A 177 12.47 -16.12 -4.64
CA PHE A 177 13.71 -16.45 -3.89
C PHE A 177 13.60 -16.27 -2.37
N GLY A 178 12.43 -15.90 -1.86
CA GLY A 178 12.19 -15.54 -0.49
C GLY A 178 11.96 -14.03 -0.33
N HIS A 179 11.64 -13.61 0.89
CA HIS A 179 11.36 -12.20 1.17
C HIS A 179 12.57 -11.31 0.87
N SER A 180 12.35 -10.26 0.12
CA SER A 180 13.29 -9.17 -0.12
C SER A 180 12.75 -7.89 0.50
N VAL A 181 13.66 -7.11 1.07
CA VAL A 181 13.35 -5.82 1.68
C VAL A 181 14.19 -4.74 1.01
N SER A 182 13.55 -3.69 0.56
CA SER A 182 14.20 -2.49 0.05
C SER A 182 13.78 -1.28 0.86
N GLN A 183 14.69 -0.33 1.03
CA GLN A 183 14.45 0.93 1.72
C GLN A 183 14.33 2.07 0.72
N GLY A 184 13.46 3.01 1.03
CA GLY A 184 13.33 4.28 0.33
C GLY A 184 12.60 5.30 1.19
N ILE A 185 12.06 6.32 0.54
CA ILE A 185 11.22 7.34 1.15
C ILE A 185 9.91 7.48 0.38
N ILE A 186 8.93 8.10 0.98
CA ILE A 186 7.77 8.59 0.26
C ILE A 186 8.22 9.76 -0.63
N SER A 187 8.18 9.56 -1.95
CA SER A 187 8.56 10.56 -2.95
C SER A 187 7.39 11.43 -3.40
N GLY A 188 6.16 10.97 -3.16
CA GLY A 188 4.93 11.69 -3.49
C GLY A 188 3.71 10.97 -2.94
N LEU A 189 2.62 11.70 -2.80
CA LEU A 189 1.33 11.22 -2.35
C LEU A 189 0.26 11.53 -3.39
N SER A 190 -0.87 10.82 -3.30
CA SER A 190 -2.04 11.01 -4.16
C SER A 190 -1.68 11.01 -5.65
N ARG A 191 -0.88 10.02 -6.06
CA ARG A 191 -0.53 9.85 -7.48
C ARG A 191 -1.66 9.18 -8.23
N TYR A 192 -2.02 9.79 -9.38
CA TYR A 192 -3.13 9.36 -10.23
C TYR A 192 -2.86 9.74 -11.71
N GLY A 193 -3.77 9.33 -12.61
CA GLY A 193 -3.68 9.65 -14.04
C GLY A 193 -2.76 8.71 -14.81
N LEU A 194 -2.44 7.56 -14.23
CA LEU A 194 -1.57 6.55 -14.81
C LEU A 194 -2.34 5.54 -15.68
N GLN A 195 -3.69 5.58 -15.61
CA GLN A 195 -4.60 4.67 -16.33
C GLN A 195 -4.38 3.19 -15.96
N ALA A 196 -3.92 2.94 -14.72
CA ALA A 196 -3.68 1.61 -14.21
C ALA A 196 -4.94 0.99 -13.57
N SER A 197 -5.80 1.83 -12.98
CA SER A 197 -7.08 1.45 -12.38
C SER A 197 -8.05 2.63 -12.41
N ASP A 198 -9.34 2.38 -12.14
CA ASP A 198 -10.37 3.43 -12.15
C ASP A 198 -10.25 4.38 -10.94
N TYR A 199 -9.82 3.83 -9.80
CA TYR A 199 -9.63 4.57 -8.55
C TYR A 199 -8.14 4.60 -8.17
N GLU A 200 -7.41 5.50 -8.80
CA GLU A 200 -5.98 5.70 -8.55
C GLU A 200 -5.76 6.69 -7.40
N ASP A 201 -5.14 6.22 -6.34
CA ASP A 201 -4.62 7.03 -5.23
C ASP A 201 -3.39 6.31 -4.71
N TYR A 202 -2.20 6.65 -5.22
CA TYR A 202 -1.00 5.91 -4.89
C TYR A 202 -0.03 6.74 -4.04
N ILE A 203 0.63 6.04 -3.11
CA ILE A 203 1.88 6.48 -2.48
C ILE A 203 3.00 6.17 -3.46
N GLN A 204 3.75 7.19 -3.88
CA GLN A 204 4.96 7.05 -4.67
C GLN A 204 6.16 6.87 -3.75
N THR A 205 7.03 5.90 -4.04
CA THR A 205 8.28 5.67 -3.32
C THR A 205 9.40 5.29 -4.27
N ASP A 206 10.64 5.53 -3.87
CA ASP A 206 11.87 5.05 -4.51
C ASP A 206 12.39 3.74 -3.88
N ALA A 207 11.71 3.20 -2.86
CA ALA A 207 11.96 1.85 -2.37
C ALA A 207 11.76 0.86 -3.50
N SER A 208 12.82 0.18 -3.94
CA SER A 208 12.79 -0.73 -5.10
C SER A 208 11.75 -1.83 -4.93
N SER A 209 10.86 -1.96 -5.90
CA SER A 209 9.96 -3.09 -6.07
C SER A 209 10.33 -3.84 -7.34
N LEU A 210 10.27 -5.16 -7.30
CA LEU A 210 10.61 -6.03 -8.43
C LEU A 210 9.41 -6.93 -8.76
N LEU A 211 9.46 -7.58 -9.91
CA LEU A 211 8.42 -8.53 -10.33
C LEU A 211 8.21 -9.59 -9.24
N GLY A 212 6.94 -9.76 -8.77
CA GLY A 212 6.59 -10.63 -7.66
C GLY A 212 6.44 -9.90 -6.32
N SER A 213 6.80 -8.62 -6.23
CA SER A 213 6.53 -7.79 -5.04
C SER A 213 5.11 -7.22 -5.01
N SER A 214 4.37 -7.27 -6.13
CA SER A 214 2.96 -6.84 -6.20
C SER A 214 2.12 -7.57 -5.16
N GLY A 215 1.29 -6.84 -4.42
CA GLY A 215 0.51 -7.32 -3.28
C GLY A 215 1.27 -7.36 -1.96
N GLY A 216 2.60 -7.14 -1.97
CA GLY A 216 3.43 -7.10 -0.76
C GLY A 216 3.26 -5.82 0.04
N ALA A 217 3.95 -5.72 1.17
CA ALA A 217 3.80 -4.64 2.12
C ALA A 217 4.73 -3.46 1.81
N LEU A 218 4.20 -2.23 1.84
CA LEU A 218 4.96 -1.02 2.11
C LEU A 218 4.76 -0.68 3.59
N ILE A 219 5.82 -0.71 4.39
CA ILE A 219 5.75 -0.44 5.82
C ILE A 219 6.47 0.85 6.19
N ASP A 220 6.06 1.45 7.31
CA ASP A 220 6.78 2.57 7.92
C ASP A 220 8.03 2.10 8.69
N ALA A 221 8.82 3.04 9.17
CA ALA A 221 10.03 2.77 9.95
C ALA A 221 9.75 2.09 11.32
N SER A 222 8.49 1.94 11.73
CA SER A 222 8.07 1.23 12.95
C SER A 222 7.56 -0.20 12.68
N GLY A 223 7.47 -0.61 11.41
CA GLY A 223 7.00 -1.94 11.01
C GLY A 223 5.49 -2.03 10.78
N LYS A 224 4.76 -0.90 10.73
CA LYS A 224 3.33 -0.89 10.44
C LYS A 224 3.09 -0.78 8.94
N LEU A 225 2.04 -1.44 8.47
CA LEU A 225 1.62 -1.39 7.07
C LEU A 225 1.12 0.01 6.72
N LEU A 226 1.75 0.63 5.72
CA LEU A 226 1.40 1.95 5.20
C LEU A 226 0.68 1.85 3.85
N GLY A 227 1.00 0.83 3.06
CA GLY A 227 0.38 0.58 1.75
C GLY A 227 0.66 -0.82 1.22
N ILE A 228 0.03 -1.13 0.10
CA ILE A 228 0.21 -2.38 -0.66
C ILE A 228 1.00 -2.06 -1.93
N ASN A 229 2.18 -2.69 -2.10
CA ASN A 229 2.99 -2.53 -3.30
C ASN A 229 2.19 -2.98 -4.53
N THR A 230 1.97 -2.09 -5.52
CA THR A 230 1.04 -2.36 -6.61
C THR A 230 1.74 -2.34 -7.96
N LEU A 231 2.39 -1.25 -8.32
CA LEU A 231 2.89 -0.99 -9.67
C LEU A 231 4.34 -0.50 -9.65
N ILE A 232 5.05 -0.83 -10.74
CA ILE A 232 6.33 -0.23 -11.09
C ILE A 232 6.09 0.61 -12.33
N TYR A 233 6.33 1.92 -12.24
CA TYR A 233 6.22 2.77 -13.41
C TYR A 233 7.48 2.64 -14.27
N THR A 234 7.29 2.15 -15.52
CA THR A 234 8.36 2.06 -16.52
C THR A 234 8.08 3.08 -17.61
N ALA A 235 9.04 3.93 -17.97
CA ALA A 235 8.87 4.80 -19.12
C ALA A 235 8.81 3.97 -20.39
N SER A 236 7.69 4.07 -21.11
CA SER A 236 7.52 3.49 -22.43
C SER A 236 8.36 4.28 -23.42
N GLY A 237 9.56 3.79 -23.74
CA GLY A 237 10.37 4.24 -24.88
C GLY A 237 10.50 3.10 -25.89
N ASP A 238 10.44 3.42 -27.19
CA ASP A 238 10.66 2.47 -28.30
C ASP A 238 12.09 1.88 -28.25
N GLY A 239 12.34 0.95 -27.34
CA GLY A 239 13.64 0.30 -27.20
C GLY A 239 13.60 -0.76 -26.11
N ALA A 240 14.23 -1.89 -26.35
CA ALA A 240 14.15 -3.14 -25.59
C ALA A 240 14.72 -3.10 -24.15
N ASP A 241 14.98 -1.94 -23.58
CA ASP A 241 15.44 -1.78 -22.19
C ASP A 241 14.37 -1.06 -21.37
N HIS A 242 13.47 -1.84 -20.78
CA HIS A 242 12.56 -1.37 -19.72
C HIS A 242 13.36 -1.14 -18.44
N ALA A 243 14.15 -0.07 -18.37
CA ALA A 243 14.79 0.34 -17.14
C ALA A 243 13.67 0.86 -16.20
N ALA A 244 13.47 0.18 -15.07
CA ALA A 244 12.65 0.70 -13.99
C ALA A 244 13.22 2.06 -13.57
N ILE A 245 12.43 3.13 -13.71
CA ILE A 245 12.90 4.50 -13.42
C ILE A 245 12.97 4.77 -11.91
N GLY A 246 12.85 3.74 -11.07
CA GLY A 246 12.84 3.93 -9.61
C GLY A 246 11.56 4.59 -9.07
N ILE A 247 10.46 4.55 -9.84
CA ILE A 247 9.16 4.99 -9.40
C ILE A 247 8.32 3.76 -9.09
N ASN A 248 8.08 3.52 -7.81
CA ASN A 248 7.22 2.46 -7.34
C ASN A 248 5.98 3.08 -6.69
N LEU A 249 4.85 2.40 -6.85
CA LEU A 249 3.54 2.86 -6.44
C LEU A 249 2.90 1.84 -5.51
N ALA A 250 2.36 2.32 -4.41
CA ALA A 250 1.65 1.50 -3.44
C ALA A 250 0.27 2.07 -3.16
N THR A 251 -0.74 1.20 -3.09
CA THR A 251 -2.10 1.57 -2.68
C THR A 251 -2.12 1.86 -1.19
N PRO A 252 -2.61 3.03 -0.72
CA PRO A 252 -2.64 3.40 0.68
C PRO A 252 -3.41 2.40 1.55
N VAL A 253 -2.91 2.14 2.77
CA VAL A 253 -3.52 1.13 3.65
C VAL A 253 -4.95 1.47 4.08
N ASN A 254 -5.30 2.76 4.21
CA ASN A 254 -6.68 3.16 4.54
C ASN A 254 -7.65 2.75 3.43
N LEU A 255 -7.27 2.91 2.16
CA LEU A 255 -8.05 2.43 1.02
C LEU A 255 -8.09 0.89 1.01
N ALA A 256 -6.95 0.23 1.18
CA ALA A 256 -6.87 -1.22 1.20
C ALA A 256 -7.75 -1.85 2.31
N ASN A 257 -7.75 -1.27 3.51
CA ASN A 257 -8.59 -1.71 4.62
C ASN A 257 -10.10 -1.46 4.38
N PHE A 258 -10.45 -0.35 3.72
CA PHE A 258 -11.83 -0.08 3.31
C PHE A 258 -12.32 -1.15 2.33
N VAL A 259 -11.55 -1.43 1.28
CA VAL A 259 -11.86 -2.45 0.27
C VAL A 259 -11.94 -3.84 0.91
N MET A 260 -10.98 -4.22 1.76
CA MET A 260 -10.98 -5.51 2.44
C MET A 260 -12.24 -5.70 3.27
N LYS A 261 -12.63 -4.71 4.09
CA LYS A 261 -13.84 -4.80 4.91
C LYS A 261 -15.09 -4.99 4.07
N ASP A 262 -15.20 -4.31 2.94
CA ASP A 262 -16.34 -4.44 2.06
C ASP A 262 -16.39 -5.81 1.38
N LEU A 263 -15.26 -6.28 0.85
CA LEU A 263 -15.19 -7.59 0.22
C LEU A 263 -15.53 -8.71 1.21
N VAL A 264 -15.05 -8.63 2.45
CA VAL A 264 -15.36 -9.62 3.50
C VAL A 264 -16.84 -9.57 3.91
N ASN A 265 -17.41 -8.38 4.06
CA ASN A 265 -18.77 -8.25 4.59
C ASN A 265 -19.87 -8.39 3.52
N TYR A 266 -19.61 -7.96 2.29
CA TYR A 266 -20.60 -7.83 1.22
C TYR A 266 -20.23 -8.59 -0.06
N GLY A 267 -19.01 -9.10 -0.17
CA GLY A 267 -18.50 -9.73 -1.40
C GLY A 267 -18.20 -8.74 -2.54
N THR A 268 -18.46 -7.45 -2.35
CA THR A 268 -18.25 -6.38 -3.31
C THR A 268 -18.00 -5.07 -2.60
N VAL A 269 -17.27 -4.15 -3.25
CA VAL A 269 -17.02 -2.81 -2.70
C VAL A 269 -18.20 -1.90 -2.95
N VAL A 270 -18.77 -1.36 -1.89
CA VAL A 270 -19.92 -0.45 -1.92
C VAL A 270 -19.45 0.99 -1.85
N ARG A 271 -19.57 1.73 -2.95
CA ARG A 271 -19.10 3.11 -3.07
C ARG A 271 -20.24 4.11 -3.05
N GLY A 272 -19.98 5.27 -2.44
CA GLY A 272 -20.87 6.43 -2.58
C GLY A 272 -20.85 6.96 -4.01
N TRP A 273 -21.99 7.49 -4.44
CA TRP A 273 -22.17 8.07 -5.76
C TRP A 273 -23.06 9.32 -5.70
N LEU A 274 -22.57 10.42 -6.22
CA LEU A 274 -23.31 11.69 -6.28
C LEU A 274 -24.12 11.86 -7.55
N GLY A 275 -23.71 11.22 -8.63
CA GLY A 275 -24.35 11.36 -9.94
C GLY A 275 -23.95 12.67 -10.64
N VAL A 276 -22.69 13.09 -10.49
CA VAL A 276 -22.12 14.23 -11.20
C VAL A 276 -20.93 13.78 -12.07
N SER A 277 -20.78 14.43 -13.22
CA SER A 277 -19.52 14.47 -13.96
C SER A 277 -18.89 15.83 -13.73
N VAL A 278 -17.59 15.90 -13.54
CA VAL A 278 -16.89 17.14 -13.27
C VAL A 278 -15.76 17.37 -14.27
N GLU A 279 -15.53 18.63 -14.61
CA GLU A 279 -14.37 19.10 -15.36
C GLU A 279 -13.44 19.89 -14.45
N LEU A 280 -12.13 19.65 -14.60
CA LEU A 280 -11.09 20.42 -13.93
C LEU A 280 -10.82 21.69 -14.72
N LEU A 281 -11.19 22.83 -14.16
CA LEU A 281 -10.84 24.14 -14.73
C LEU A 281 -9.59 24.67 -14.01
N GLN A 282 -8.61 25.12 -14.78
CA GLN A 282 -7.45 25.84 -14.25
C GLN A 282 -7.77 27.35 -14.25
N THR A 283 -7.89 27.94 -13.08
CA THR A 283 -8.02 29.42 -12.97
C THR A 283 -6.64 30.07 -13.02
N GLN A 284 -6.45 30.98 -13.97
CA GLN A 284 -5.19 31.76 -14.14
C GLN A 284 -5.10 32.99 -13.25
N GLU A 285 -6.02 33.20 -12.32
CA GLU A 285 -6.17 34.49 -11.63
C GLU A 285 -5.25 34.74 -10.42
N THR A 286 -4.51 33.72 -9.95
CA THR A 286 -3.56 33.91 -8.84
C THR A 286 -2.29 33.09 -9.07
N SER A 287 -1.17 33.55 -8.51
CA SER A 287 0.14 32.87 -8.56
C SER A 287 0.17 31.44 -7.95
N VAL A 288 -0.98 30.91 -7.55
CA VAL A 288 -1.21 29.54 -7.12
C VAL A 288 -2.19 28.93 -8.12
N GLN A 289 -1.77 27.87 -8.81
CA GLN A 289 -2.66 27.08 -9.68
C GLN A 289 -3.70 26.40 -8.78
N GLN A 290 -4.88 26.99 -8.70
CA GLN A 290 -6.03 26.40 -8.00
C GLN A 290 -6.87 25.65 -9.03
N GLN A 291 -7.04 24.35 -8.84
CA GLN A 291 -7.96 23.56 -9.64
C GLN A 291 -9.37 23.75 -9.11
N VAL A 292 -10.31 24.00 -9.98
CA VAL A 292 -11.72 24.19 -9.66
C VAL A 292 -12.51 23.07 -10.32
N LEU A 293 -13.41 22.44 -9.57
CA LEU A 293 -14.32 21.41 -10.08
C LEU A 293 -15.63 22.01 -10.52
N MET A 294 -15.86 22.08 -11.83
CA MET A 294 -17.13 22.49 -12.41
C MET A 294 -17.97 21.25 -12.76
N ILE A 295 -19.24 21.27 -12.40
CA ILE A 295 -20.20 20.20 -12.78
C ILE A 295 -20.47 20.32 -14.28
N SER A 296 -19.96 19.35 -15.06
CA SER A 296 -20.17 19.25 -16.52
C SER A 296 -21.26 18.27 -16.91
N GLY A 297 -21.70 17.41 -15.98
CA GLY A 297 -22.79 16.48 -16.20
C GLY A 297 -23.53 16.16 -14.90
N LEU A 298 -24.84 15.89 -15.02
CA LEU A 298 -25.70 15.56 -13.88
C LEU A 298 -26.59 14.38 -14.27
N ALA A 299 -26.57 13.32 -13.46
CA ALA A 299 -27.46 12.19 -13.66
C ALA A 299 -28.90 12.60 -13.34
N GLU A 300 -29.81 12.33 -14.28
CA GLU A 300 -31.24 12.54 -14.08
C GLU A 300 -31.68 11.68 -12.87
N ASP A 301 -32.41 12.25 -11.91
CA ASP A 301 -32.77 11.62 -10.65
C ASP A 301 -31.59 11.19 -9.74
N GLY A 302 -30.37 11.66 -10.01
CA GLY A 302 -29.20 11.44 -9.14
C GLY A 302 -29.30 12.19 -7.79
N PRO A 303 -28.50 11.79 -6.78
CA PRO A 303 -28.49 12.46 -5.48
C PRO A 303 -28.21 13.96 -5.59
N ALA A 304 -27.24 14.36 -6.43
CA ALA A 304 -26.87 15.75 -6.66
C ALA A 304 -28.01 16.56 -7.30
N ALA A 305 -28.69 15.99 -8.31
CA ALA A 305 -29.83 16.62 -8.95
C ALA A 305 -30.99 16.83 -7.97
N ARG A 306 -31.29 15.83 -7.13
CA ARG A 306 -32.32 15.94 -6.07
C ARG A 306 -31.95 16.98 -5.00
N ALA A 307 -30.67 17.17 -4.74
CA ALA A 307 -30.17 18.21 -3.82
C ALA A 307 -30.19 19.63 -4.40
N GLY A 308 -30.48 19.77 -5.71
CA GLY A 308 -30.60 21.06 -6.38
C GLY A 308 -29.31 21.58 -7.04
N LEU A 309 -28.27 20.75 -7.13
CA LEU A 309 -27.06 21.09 -7.90
C LEU A 309 -27.40 21.19 -9.40
N ARG A 310 -26.66 22.03 -10.12
CA ARG A 310 -26.91 22.36 -11.53
C ARG A 310 -25.63 22.25 -12.36
N LEU A 311 -25.80 22.07 -13.66
CA LEU A 311 -24.69 22.18 -14.61
C LEU A 311 -24.07 23.59 -14.53
N GLY A 312 -22.75 23.62 -14.47
CA GLY A 312 -21.96 24.85 -14.35
C GLY A 312 -21.67 25.28 -12.90
N ASP A 313 -22.29 24.62 -11.89
CA ASP A 313 -21.93 24.90 -10.51
C ASP A 313 -20.47 24.50 -10.27
N VAL A 314 -19.78 25.30 -9.43
CA VAL A 314 -18.39 25.07 -9.06
C VAL A 314 -18.35 24.57 -7.63
N ILE A 315 -17.84 23.34 -7.43
CA ILE A 315 -17.71 22.74 -6.11
C ILE A 315 -16.49 23.32 -5.40
N ASN A 316 -16.72 24.05 -4.32
CA ASN A 316 -15.70 24.73 -3.52
C ASN A 316 -15.24 23.90 -2.32
N ALA A 317 -16.18 23.21 -1.65
CA ALA A 317 -15.87 22.34 -0.51
C ALA A 317 -16.84 21.16 -0.42
N ILE A 318 -16.37 20.06 0.18
CA ILE A 318 -17.16 18.87 0.52
C ILE A 318 -16.91 18.54 1.99
N ASN A 319 -17.99 18.45 2.78
CA ASN A 319 -17.93 18.25 4.23
C ASN A 319 -16.95 19.22 4.92
N GLY A 320 -16.93 20.50 4.48
CA GLY A 320 -16.05 21.55 5.00
C GLY A 320 -14.58 21.45 4.54
N ASN A 321 -14.22 20.45 3.74
CA ASN A 321 -12.88 20.33 3.16
C ASN A 321 -12.86 21.03 1.80
N THR A 322 -12.00 22.04 1.65
CA THR A 322 -11.82 22.76 0.38
C THR A 322 -11.36 21.80 -0.71
N VAL A 323 -12.00 21.90 -1.88
CA VAL A 323 -11.65 21.13 -3.06
C VAL A 323 -10.42 21.76 -3.73
N ASN A 324 -9.28 21.11 -3.58
CA ASN A 324 -8.03 21.51 -4.22
C ASN A 324 -7.67 20.58 -5.40
N ASP A 325 -8.23 19.37 -5.42
CA ASP A 325 -8.02 18.36 -6.43
C ASP A 325 -9.31 17.55 -6.61
N GLY A 326 -9.79 17.48 -7.86
CA GLY A 326 -11.06 16.83 -8.16
C GLY A 326 -11.06 15.32 -7.95
N ARG A 327 -9.93 14.68 -8.16
CA ARG A 327 -9.84 13.22 -8.00
C ARG A 327 -9.78 12.84 -6.54
N ILE A 328 -8.99 13.53 -5.73
CA ILE A 328 -8.98 13.35 -4.26
C ILE A 328 -10.41 13.48 -3.72
N THR A 329 -11.12 14.49 -4.20
CA THR A 329 -12.51 14.75 -3.83
C THR A 329 -13.44 13.59 -4.23
N MET A 330 -13.30 13.06 -5.46
CA MET A 330 -14.07 11.90 -5.90
C MET A 330 -13.76 10.64 -5.09
N HIS A 331 -12.49 10.42 -4.71
CA HIS A 331 -12.10 9.33 -3.80
C HIS A 331 -12.73 9.47 -2.42
N GLN A 332 -12.80 10.69 -1.88
CA GLN A 332 -13.49 10.93 -0.60
C GLN A 332 -14.97 10.56 -0.69
N ILE A 333 -15.65 10.94 -1.78
CA ILE A 333 -17.05 10.58 -2.01
C ILE A 333 -17.22 9.07 -2.16
N ALA A 334 -16.34 8.40 -2.92
CA ALA A 334 -16.41 6.96 -3.14
C ALA A 334 -16.24 6.14 -1.85
N ARG A 335 -15.57 6.68 -0.82
CA ARG A 335 -15.46 6.06 0.52
C ARG A 335 -16.70 6.24 1.40
N LEU A 336 -17.62 7.16 1.06
CA LEU A 336 -18.87 7.33 1.78
C LEU A 336 -19.82 6.19 1.48
N ARG A 337 -20.75 5.94 2.38
CA ARG A 337 -21.76 4.90 2.19
C ARG A 337 -22.99 5.45 1.46
N PRO A 338 -23.64 4.65 0.62
CA PRO A 338 -24.96 5.02 0.08
C PRO A 338 -25.92 5.38 1.21
N GLY A 339 -26.53 6.57 1.09
CA GLY A 339 -27.44 7.11 2.10
C GLY A 339 -26.78 8.04 3.14
N GLU A 340 -25.45 8.14 3.18
CA GLU A 340 -24.79 9.18 3.96
C GLU A 340 -25.07 10.57 3.35
N VAL A 341 -25.26 11.54 4.25
CA VAL A 341 -25.46 12.95 3.86
C VAL A 341 -24.10 13.60 3.64
N VAL A 342 -23.97 14.31 2.53
CA VAL A 342 -22.77 15.04 2.14
C VAL A 342 -23.10 16.51 2.01
N ASP A 343 -22.38 17.36 2.69
CA ASP A 343 -22.47 18.82 2.54
C ASP A 343 -21.59 19.29 1.41
N ILE A 344 -22.17 19.95 0.39
CA ILE A 344 -21.46 20.46 -0.78
C ILE A 344 -21.65 21.97 -0.86
N GLU A 345 -20.54 22.71 -0.85
CA GLU A 345 -20.50 24.14 -1.09
C GLU A 345 -20.21 24.40 -2.57
N VAL A 346 -21.05 25.18 -3.23
CA VAL A 346 -20.95 25.59 -4.63
C VAL A 346 -20.90 27.10 -4.78
#